data_42faa10083da2c0f341d034b088a7e01
#
_entry.id   42faa10083da2c0f341d034b088a7e01
#
_cell.length_a   1.000
_cell.length_b   1.000
_cell.length_c   1.000
_cell.angle_alpha   90.00
_cell.angle_beta   90.00
_cell.angle_gamma   90.00
#
_symmetry.space_group_name_H-M   'P 1'
#
loop_
_entity.id
_entity.type
_entity.pdbx_description
1 polymer ?
#
loop_
_entity_poly.entity_id
_entity_poly.type
_entity_poly.pdbx_seq_one_letter_code
_entity_poly.pdbx_strand_id
1 'polypeptide(L)'
;MLYFIVNEKSKSGNAKQIWKEIEEVLKVRNVSYQAFVSEYRGHAGKLAAEICAMDDNDICLVAVGGDGTANEVINGITDFEKVRFGVIPTGSANDLARGLLLSKDPKNGAIHILNAMKKSREDTWCMDLGEVNFGEEKRLFAISAGIGLDALVCKKALKSTIKDILNKIRLGKLTYLVLTVQSLFTMQTADAEIFFDREEGLQKKRMIFTAAMNFKAEGGGVPMAPAASACDGKLSFCEAAGIPKWRTFLCLPFLVAAKHTSIHGFSVTDAKDCTIRLSRPMVVHADGEYCGEVTEVHFHCLPGKLRVLK
;
A
#
# COMPACT_ATOMS: atom_id res chain seq x y z
N MET A 1 0.15 -10.11 -23.94
CA MET A 1 0.04 -11.43 -23.28
C MET A 1 -0.40 -11.29 -21.83
N LEU A 2 -1.05 -12.31 -21.23
CA LEU A 2 -1.51 -12.33 -19.84
C LEU A 2 -0.56 -13.13 -18.95
N TYR A 3 -0.03 -12.47 -17.93
CA TYR A 3 0.91 -13.05 -16.98
C TYR A 3 0.38 -12.97 -15.56
N PHE A 4 0.48 -14.04 -14.79
CA PHE A 4 0.14 -14.08 -13.37
C PHE A 4 1.38 -14.30 -12.52
N ILE A 5 1.51 -13.51 -11.45
CA ILE A 5 2.45 -13.78 -10.37
C ILE A 5 1.62 -14.20 -9.16
N VAL A 6 1.78 -15.45 -8.74
CA VAL A 6 0.92 -16.10 -7.74
C VAL A 6 1.68 -16.31 -6.44
N ASN A 7 1.19 -15.78 -5.34
CA ASN A 7 1.70 -16.07 -4.01
C ASN A 7 0.81 -17.11 -3.31
N GLU A 8 1.11 -18.39 -3.51
CA GLU A 8 0.35 -19.50 -2.91
C GLU A 8 0.38 -19.53 -1.38
N LYS A 9 1.37 -18.88 -0.74
CA LYS A 9 1.51 -18.81 0.73
C LYS A 9 0.63 -17.74 1.37
N SER A 10 0.00 -16.86 0.59
CA SER A 10 -0.91 -15.86 1.12
C SER A 10 -2.15 -16.50 1.78
N LYS A 11 -2.80 -15.77 2.69
CA LYS A 11 -4.01 -16.21 3.41
C LYS A 11 -3.86 -17.59 4.09
N SER A 12 -2.71 -17.82 4.76
CA SER A 12 -2.45 -19.07 5.48
C SER A 12 -2.56 -20.34 4.63
N GLY A 13 -2.17 -20.25 3.31
CA GLY A 13 -2.15 -21.37 2.37
C GLY A 13 -3.42 -21.56 1.53
N ASN A 14 -4.49 -20.82 1.77
CA ASN A 14 -5.71 -20.93 0.94
C ASN A 14 -5.55 -20.34 -0.47
N ALA A 15 -4.49 -19.58 -0.72
CA ALA A 15 -4.25 -18.96 -2.03
C ALA A 15 -4.02 -20.00 -3.15
N LYS A 16 -3.49 -21.17 -2.83
CA LYS A 16 -3.35 -22.27 -3.78
C LYS A 16 -4.69 -22.78 -4.31
N GLN A 17 -5.69 -22.89 -3.43
CA GLN A 17 -7.05 -23.28 -3.84
C GLN A 17 -7.71 -22.17 -4.66
N ILE A 18 -7.51 -20.93 -4.26
CA ILE A 18 -8.00 -19.75 -4.99
C ILE A 18 -7.39 -19.72 -6.41
N TRP A 19 -6.09 -20.01 -6.55
CA TRP A 19 -5.45 -20.06 -7.86
C TRP A 19 -6.09 -21.11 -8.77
N LYS A 20 -6.38 -22.31 -8.27
CA LYS A 20 -7.10 -23.36 -9.03
C LYS A 20 -8.45 -22.87 -9.54
N GLU A 21 -9.21 -22.14 -8.72
CA GLU A 21 -10.49 -21.57 -9.12
C GLU A 21 -10.35 -20.53 -10.24
N ILE A 22 -9.26 -19.75 -10.22
CA ILE A 22 -8.92 -18.79 -11.29
C ILE A 22 -8.56 -19.57 -12.56
N GLU A 23 -7.72 -20.62 -12.48
CA GLU A 23 -7.34 -21.45 -13.62
C GLU A 23 -8.56 -22.10 -14.29
N GLU A 24 -9.56 -22.55 -13.52
CA GLU A 24 -10.81 -23.07 -14.08
C GLU A 24 -11.53 -22.00 -14.93
N VAL A 25 -11.62 -20.76 -14.45
CA VAL A 25 -12.21 -19.65 -15.23
C VAL A 25 -11.45 -19.40 -16.52
N LEU A 26 -10.10 -19.40 -16.47
CA LEU A 26 -9.25 -19.17 -17.64
C LEU A 26 -9.40 -20.31 -18.67
N LYS A 27 -9.45 -21.56 -18.23
CA LYS A 27 -9.65 -22.75 -19.08
C LYS A 27 -11.02 -22.71 -19.77
N VAL A 28 -12.09 -22.48 -19.02
CA VAL A 28 -13.46 -22.40 -19.58
C VAL A 28 -13.57 -21.32 -20.64
N ARG A 29 -12.81 -20.23 -20.51
CA ARG A 29 -12.82 -19.11 -21.45
C ARG A 29 -11.77 -19.23 -22.56
N ASN A 30 -11.02 -20.34 -22.58
CA ASN A 30 -9.94 -20.60 -23.54
C ASN A 30 -8.92 -19.45 -23.65
N VAL A 31 -8.49 -18.93 -22.48
CA VAL A 31 -7.52 -17.81 -22.40
C VAL A 31 -6.11 -18.36 -22.35
N SER A 32 -5.23 -17.82 -23.21
CA SER A 32 -3.79 -18.09 -23.14
C SER A 32 -3.14 -17.22 -22.06
N TYR A 33 -2.39 -17.82 -21.15
CA TYR A 33 -1.69 -17.13 -20.06
C TYR A 33 -0.39 -17.87 -19.67
N GLN A 34 0.45 -17.17 -18.94
CA GLN A 34 1.58 -17.76 -18.21
C GLN A 34 1.45 -17.42 -16.72
N ALA A 35 1.85 -18.36 -15.85
CA ALA A 35 1.77 -18.18 -14.41
C ALA A 35 3.11 -18.55 -13.74
N PHE A 36 3.55 -17.69 -12.84
CA PHE A 36 4.78 -17.78 -12.09
C PHE A 36 4.47 -17.79 -10.59
N VAL A 37 5.00 -18.76 -9.85
CA VAL A 37 4.77 -18.86 -8.41
C VAL A 37 5.89 -18.15 -7.65
N SER A 38 5.53 -17.22 -6.79
CA SER A 38 6.46 -16.53 -5.91
C SER A 38 6.76 -17.40 -4.69
N GLU A 39 8.03 -17.72 -4.45
CA GLU A 39 8.46 -18.71 -3.45
C GLU A 39 8.93 -18.07 -2.14
N TYR A 40 9.47 -16.85 -2.19
CA TYR A 40 10.04 -16.14 -1.05
C TYR A 40 9.77 -14.64 -1.15
N ARG A 41 10.00 -13.90 -0.07
CA ARG A 41 9.84 -12.43 -0.03
C ARG A 41 10.79 -11.76 -1.03
N GLY A 42 10.26 -10.85 -1.84
CA GLY A 42 10.96 -10.16 -2.92
C GLY A 42 10.98 -10.93 -4.25
N HIS A 43 10.54 -12.21 -4.28
CA HIS A 43 10.54 -13.00 -5.52
C HIS A 43 9.49 -12.48 -6.53
N ALA A 44 8.36 -12.00 -6.06
CA ALA A 44 7.33 -11.45 -6.95
C ALA A 44 7.83 -10.22 -7.73
N GLY A 45 8.67 -9.38 -7.13
CA GLY A 45 9.32 -8.28 -7.81
C GLY A 45 10.34 -8.72 -8.87
N LYS A 46 11.14 -9.74 -8.57
CA LYS A 46 12.08 -10.31 -9.56
C LYS A 46 11.34 -10.90 -10.75
N LEU A 47 10.30 -11.69 -10.51
CA LEU A 47 9.45 -12.24 -11.57
C LEU A 47 8.82 -11.15 -12.43
N ALA A 48 8.37 -10.04 -11.82
CA ALA A 48 7.83 -8.90 -12.56
C ALA A 48 8.89 -8.26 -13.47
N ALA A 49 10.13 -8.09 -12.99
CA ALA A 49 11.24 -7.58 -13.80
C ALA A 49 11.59 -8.52 -14.96
N GLU A 50 11.62 -9.83 -14.72
CA GLU A 50 11.84 -10.85 -15.74
C GLU A 50 10.75 -10.83 -16.82
N ILE A 51 9.47 -10.70 -16.43
CA ILE A 51 8.35 -10.59 -17.35
C ILE A 51 8.45 -9.30 -18.18
N CYS A 52 8.82 -8.18 -17.57
CA CYS A 52 9.00 -6.91 -18.28
C CYS A 52 10.16 -6.95 -19.30
N ALA A 53 11.14 -7.83 -19.09
CA ALA A 53 12.26 -8.03 -20.02
C ALA A 53 11.92 -8.93 -21.21
N MET A 54 10.75 -9.58 -21.22
CA MET A 54 10.30 -10.40 -22.35
C MET A 54 9.98 -9.50 -23.56
N ASP A 55 10.08 -10.09 -24.76
CA ASP A 55 9.75 -9.41 -26.01
C ASP A 55 8.21 -9.34 -26.22
N ASP A 56 7.54 -8.62 -25.36
CA ASP A 56 6.10 -8.36 -25.37
C ASP A 56 5.84 -6.87 -25.11
N ASN A 57 5.15 -6.22 -26.03
CA ASN A 57 4.89 -4.79 -25.97
C ASN A 57 3.56 -4.43 -25.26
N ASP A 58 2.71 -5.42 -24.91
CA ASP A 58 1.47 -5.23 -24.16
C ASP A 58 1.30 -6.33 -23.10
N ILE A 59 1.92 -6.10 -21.98
CA ILE A 59 1.98 -7.02 -20.83
C ILE A 59 0.78 -6.74 -19.92
N CYS A 60 -0.14 -7.71 -19.80
CA CYS A 60 -1.13 -7.71 -18.74
C CYS A 60 -0.58 -8.51 -17.56
N LEU A 61 -0.10 -7.82 -16.53
CA LEU A 61 0.57 -8.41 -15.37
C LEU A 61 -0.35 -8.42 -14.16
N VAL A 62 -0.73 -9.60 -13.68
CA VAL A 62 -1.69 -9.77 -12.58
C VAL A 62 -1.03 -10.35 -11.35
N ALA A 63 -1.08 -9.61 -10.25
CA ALA A 63 -0.66 -10.10 -8.94
C ALA A 63 -1.82 -10.86 -8.26
N VAL A 64 -1.62 -12.15 -7.96
CA VAL A 64 -2.54 -12.96 -7.14
C VAL A 64 -1.95 -13.09 -5.75
N GLY A 65 -2.38 -12.23 -4.83
CA GLY A 65 -1.75 -12.11 -3.52
C GLY A 65 -2.42 -11.07 -2.62
N GLY A 66 -1.75 -10.71 -1.54
CA GLY A 66 -2.10 -9.56 -0.69
C GLY A 66 -1.36 -8.29 -1.12
N ASP A 67 -1.54 -7.20 -0.34
CA ASP A 67 -0.94 -5.89 -0.63
C ASP A 67 0.58 -5.96 -0.76
N GLY A 68 1.28 -6.75 0.07
CA GLY A 68 2.74 -6.96 -0.04
C GLY A 68 3.16 -7.58 -1.37
N THR A 69 2.39 -8.57 -1.88
CA THR A 69 2.66 -9.17 -3.21
C THR A 69 2.44 -8.15 -4.32
N ALA A 70 1.36 -7.38 -4.24
CA ALA A 70 1.07 -6.30 -5.19
C ALA A 70 2.18 -5.24 -5.17
N ASN A 71 2.64 -4.82 -3.99
CA ASN A 71 3.74 -3.87 -3.84
C ASN A 71 5.05 -4.42 -4.42
N GLU A 72 5.41 -5.69 -4.16
CA GLU A 72 6.61 -6.31 -4.76
C GLU A 72 6.52 -6.30 -6.29
N VAL A 73 5.36 -6.69 -6.87
CA VAL A 73 5.17 -6.70 -8.32
C VAL A 73 5.31 -5.29 -8.90
N ILE A 74 4.65 -4.28 -8.32
CA ILE A 74 4.73 -2.89 -8.76
C ILE A 74 6.17 -2.38 -8.74
N ASN A 75 6.93 -2.67 -7.66
CA ASN A 75 8.35 -2.29 -7.55
C ASN A 75 9.27 -3.08 -8.49
N GLY A 76 8.81 -4.20 -9.04
CA GLY A 76 9.53 -4.97 -10.05
C GLY A 76 9.24 -4.54 -11.49
N ILE A 77 8.23 -3.71 -11.74
CA ILE A 77 7.94 -3.19 -13.09
C ILE A 77 9.06 -2.26 -13.53
N THR A 78 9.81 -2.64 -14.55
CA THR A 78 10.91 -1.85 -15.11
C THR A 78 10.45 -0.90 -16.21
N ASP A 79 9.33 -1.22 -16.88
CA ASP A 79 8.74 -0.41 -17.95
C ASP A 79 7.22 -0.31 -17.80
N PHE A 80 6.77 0.76 -17.16
CA PHE A 80 5.34 1.03 -16.93
C PHE A 80 4.57 1.31 -18.23
N GLU A 81 5.25 1.70 -19.30
CA GLU A 81 4.60 1.92 -20.57
C GLU A 81 4.18 0.61 -21.25
N LYS A 82 4.81 -0.50 -20.97
CA LYS A 82 4.44 -1.83 -21.49
C LYS A 82 3.42 -2.56 -20.65
N VAL A 83 3.25 -2.19 -19.37
CA VAL A 83 2.47 -2.96 -18.40
C VAL A 83 1.10 -2.37 -18.16
N ARG A 84 0.08 -3.24 -18.17
CA ARG A 84 -1.25 -3.02 -17.57
C ARG A 84 -1.38 -3.94 -16.37
N PHE A 85 -1.47 -3.36 -15.19
CA PHE A 85 -1.43 -4.09 -13.92
C PHE A 85 -2.82 -4.49 -13.45
N GLY A 86 -2.95 -5.70 -12.95
CA GLY A 86 -4.14 -6.20 -12.29
C GLY A 86 -3.84 -6.80 -10.92
N VAL A 87 -4.82 -6.88 -10.05
CA VAL A 87 -4.70 -7.56 -8.76
C VAL A 87 -5.92 -8.42 -8.46
N ILE A 88 -5.69 -9.66 -8.04
CA ILE A 88 -6.72 -10.55 -7.47
C ILE A 88 -6.38 -10.76 -6.00
N PRO A 89 -7.19 -10.18 -5.09
CA PRO A 89 -6.86 -10.11 -3.68
C PRO A 89 -7.03 -11.46 -2.98
N THR A 90 -5.94 -11.97 -2.38
CA THR A 90 -5.95 -13.17 -1.55
C THR A 90 -5.36 -12.92 -0.15
N GLY A 91 -5.04 -11.68 0.19
CA GLY A 91 -4.50 -11.28 1.48
C GLY A 91 -5.56 -11.05 2.56
N SER A 92 -5.13 -10.52 3.71
CA SER A 92 -6.00 -10.22 4.86
C SER A 92 -6.58 -8.80 4.81
N ALA A 93 -5.79 -7.77 4.47
CA ALA A 93 -6.23 -6.38 4.39
C ALA A 93 -6.79 -6.04 3.01
N ASN A 94 -6.02 -6.33 1.96
CA ASN A 94 -6.36 -6.07 0.57
C ASN A 94 -6.79 -4.61 0.34
N ASP A 95 -6.01 -3.68 0.88
CA ASP A 95 -6.33 -2.26 0.86
C ASP A 95 -6.27 -1.70 -0.57
N LEU A 96 -5.33 -2.17 -1.40
CA LEU A 96 -5.28 -1.81 -2.82
C LEU A 96 -6.56 -2.24 -3.56
N ALA A 97 -6.96 -3.50 -3.40
CA ALA A 97 -8.18 -4.00 -4.05
C ALA A 97 -9.44 -3.28 -3.55
N ARG A 98 -9.47 -2.90 -2.26
CA ARG A 98 -10.55 -2.09 -1.68
C ARG A 98 -10.58 -0.68 -2.28
N GLY A 99 -9.43 -0.01 -2.37
CA GLY A 99 -9.31 1.32 -2.98
C GLY A 99 -9.72 1.32 -4.45
N LEU A 100 -9.40 0.25 -5.17
CA LEU A 100 -9.79 0.04 -6.56
C LEU A 100 -11.24 -0.45 -6.73
N LEU A 101 -11.97 -0.71 -5.66
CA LEU A 101 -13.36 -1.25 -5.64
C LEU A 101 -13.48 -2.61 -6.34
N LEU A 102 -12.45 -3.44 -6.25
CA LEU A 102 -12.42 -4.76 -6.88
C LEU A 102 -13.20 -5.80 -6.07
N SER A 103 -13.65 -6.85 -6.76
CA SER A 103 -14.35 -7.98 -6.15
C SER A 103 -13.44 -8.73 -5.17
N LYS A 104 -14.00 -9.16 -4.05
CA LYS A 104 -13.34 -10.09 -3.11
C LYS A 104 -13.43 -11.55 -3.56
N ASP A 105 -14.32 -11.86 -4.50
CA ASP A 105 -14.46 -13.18 -5.10
C ASP A 105 -13.42 -13.34 -6.19
N PRO A 106 -12.53 -14.36 -6.11
CA PRO A 106 -11.44 -14.54 -7.06
C PRO A 106 -11.89 -14.84 -8.50
N LYS A 107 -13.01 -15.56 -8.66
CA LYS A 107 -13.56 -15.88 -9.99
C LYS A 107 -14.09 -14.60 -10.66
N ASN A 108 -14.81 -13.79 -9.90
CA ASN A 108 -15.28 -12.49 -10.39
C ASN A 108 -14.10 -11.55 -10.66
N GLY A 109 -13.03 -11.61 -9.84
CA GLY A 109 -11.79 -10.88 -10.06
C GLY A 109 -11.13 -11.27 -11.40
N ALA A 110 -11.00 -12.56 -11.68
CA ALA A 110 -10.46 -13.05 -12.95
C ALA A 110 -11.32 -12.62 -14.14
N ILE A 111 -12.64 -12.74 -14.04
CA ILE A 111 -13.57 -12.30 -15.10
C ILE A 111 -13.42 -10.79 -15.34
N HIS A 112 -13.30 -10.01 -14.29
CA HIS A 112 -13.12 -8.56 -14.39
C HIS A 112 -11.83 -8.21 -15.13
N ILE A 113 -10.71 -8.83 -14.76
CA ILE A 113 -9.41 -8.67 -15.45
C ILE A 113 -9.56 -8.99 -16.94
N LEU A 114 -10.17 -10.13 -17.30
CA LEU A 114 -10.37 -10.53 -18.70
C LEU A 114 -11.23 -9.53 -19.48
N ASN A 115 -12.22 -8.91 -18.86
CA ASN A 115 -13.02 -7.87 -19.50
C ASN A 115 -12.24 -6.57 -19.65
N ALA A 116 -11.45 -6.16 -18.62
CA ALA A 116 -10.62 -4.97 -18.68
C ALA A 116 -9.51 -5.06 -19.74
N MET A 117 -8.96 -6.24 -19.97
CA MET A 117 -7.97 -6.50 -21.04
C MET A 117 -8.48 -6.22 -22.45
N LYS A 118 -9.80 -6.28 -22.69
CA LYS A 118 -10.41 -6.01 -24.01
C LYS A 118 -10.38 -4.52 -24.35
N LYS A 119 -10.23 -3.64 -23.36
CA LYS A 119 -10.06 -2.20 -23.59
C LYS A 119 -8.71 -1.94 -24.26
N SER A 120 -8.66 -0.87 -25.04
CA SER A 120 -7.36 -0.39 -25.57
C SER A 120 -6.46 0.04 -24.41
N ARG A 121 -5.20 0.20 -24.70
CA ARG A 121 -4.23 0.65 -23.70
C ARG A 121 -4.52 2.09 -23.25
N GLU A 122 -4.90 2.94 -24.20
CA GLU A 122 -5.26 4.33 -23.98
C GLU A 122 -6.52 4.48 -23.12
N ASP A 123 -7.46 3.52 -23.24
CA ASP A 123 -8.71 3.49 -22.47
C ASP A 123 -8.54 2.81 -21.11
N THR A 124 -7.33 2.31 -20.79
CA THR A 124 -7.05 1.71 -19.49
C THR A 124 -6.93 2.81 -18.41
N TRP A 125 -7.62 2.63 -17.31
CA TRP A 125 -7.60 3.60 -16.20
C TRP A 125 -6.18 3.76 -15.62
N CYS A 126 -5.73 5.02 -15.49
CA CYS A 126 -4.42 5.35 -14.93
C CYS A 126 -4.55 5.72 -13.45
N MET A 127 -3.60 5.24 -12.66
CA MET A 127 -3.48 5.48 -11.24
C MET A 127 -2.15 6.16 -10.93
N ASP A 128 -2.18 7.11 -10.02
CA ASP A 128 -0.97 7.68 -9.46
C ASP A 128 -0.26 6.63 -8.59
N LEU A 129 1.06 6.69 -8.52
CA LEU A 129 1.86 5.98 -7.54
C LEU A 129 2.57 7.01 -6.66
N GLY A 130 2.82 6.65 -5.40
CA GLY A 130 3.76 7.39 -4.59
C GLY A 130 5.15 6.75 -4.64
N GLU A 131 6.18 7.57 -4.51
CA GLU A 131 7.56 7.16 -4.26
C GLU A 131 7.99 7.71 -2.91
N VAL A 132 8.58 6.88 -2.07
CA VAL A 132 9.23 7.29 -0.83
C VAL A 132 10.74 7.07 -0.93
N ASN A 133 11.52 8.11 -0.66
CA ASN A 133 12.98 8.09 -0.61
C ASN A 133 13.43 8.17 0.85
N PHE A 134 14.27 7.22 1.27
CA PHE A 134 14.76 7.08 2.65
C PHE A 134 16.23 6.67 2.64
N GLY A 135 17.10 7.63 2.94
CA GLY A 135 18.54 7.48 2.76
C GLY A 135 18.91 7.39 1.28
N GLU A 136 19.64 6.35 0.88
CA GLU A 136 20.00 6.07 -0.51
C GLU A 136 18.98 5.17 -1.24
N GLU A 137 17.98 4.67 -0.52
CA GLU A 137 16.98 3.76 -1.06
C GLU A 137 15.69 4.49 -1.42
N LYS A 138 14.94 3.90 -2.35
CA LYS A 138 13.61 4.35 -2.73
C LYS A 138 12.65 3.18 -2.92
N ARG A 139 11.37 3.44 -2.72
CA ARG A 139 10.31 2.44 -2.92
C ARG A 139 9.02 3.09 -3.41
N LEU A 140 8.38 2.43 -4.38
CA LEU A 140 7.05 2.80 -4.82
C LEU A 140 5.99 2.25 -3.86
N PHE A 141 4.92 3.03 -3.70
CA PHE A 141 3.74 2.60 -2.96
C PHE A 141 2.47 2.92 -3.76
N ALA A 142 1.51 2.03 -3.66
CA ALA A 142 0.22 2.16 -4.35
C ALA A 142 -0.88 2.67 -3.41
N ILE A 143 -0.77 2.38 -2.10
CA ILE A 143 -1.81 2.67 -1.09
C ILE A 143 -1.38 3.84 -0.23
N SER A 144 -0.26 3.67 0.48
CA SER A 144 0.26 4.65 1.45
C SER A 144 1.72 4.39 1.79
N ALA A 145 2.40 5.44 2.18
CA ALA A 145 3.68 5.34 2.88
C ALA A 145 3.66 6.29 4.07
N GLY A 146 4.40 5.96 5.13
CA GLY A 146 4.36 6.80 6.30
C GLY A 146 5.61 6.71 7.16
N ILE A 147 5.72 7.66 8.09
CA ILE A 147 6.79 7.74 9.06
C ILE A 147 6.21 7.95 10.45
N GLY A 148 6.66 7.15 11.41
CA GLY A 148 6.26 7.26 12.81
C GLY A 148 5.42 6.11 13.33
N LEU A 149 4.25 6.43 13.93
CA LEU A 149 3.41 5.44 14.62
C LEU A 149 2.92 4.33 13.70
N ASP A 150 2.38 4.68 12.55
CA ASP A 150 1.87 3.76 11.52
C ASP A 150 2.96 2.79 11.04
N ALA A 151 4.13 3.32 10.70
CA ALA A 151 5.30 2.55 10.30
C ALA A 151 5.81 1.63 11.43
N LEU A 152 5.80 2.11 12.68
CA LEU A 152 6.19 1.32 13.84
C LEU A 152 5.22 0.15 14.08
N VAL A 153 3.92 0.36 13.86
CA VAL A 153 2.90 -0.69 13.93
C VAL A 153 3.16 -1.74 12.85
N CYS A 154 3.42 -1.32 11.60
CA CYS A 154 3.78 -2.22 10.51
C CYS A 154 5.03 -3.04 10.84
N LYS A 155 6.11 -2.40 11.32
CA LYS A 155 7.35 -3.06 11.75
C LYS A 155 7.10 -4.13 12.82
N LYS A 156 6.29 -3.81 13.84
CA LYS A 156 5.94 -4.75 14.91
C LYS A 156 5.05 -5.89 14.40
N ALA A 157 4.09 -5.59 13.53
CA ALA A 157 3.20 -6.60 12.94
C ALA A 157 3.95 -7.64 12.09
N LEU A 158 5.02 -7.23 11.40
CA LEU A 158 5.88 -8.14 10.63
C LEU A 158 6.66 -9.14 11.53
N LYS A 159 7.01 -8.72 12.76
CA LYS A 159 7.77 -9.54 13.73
C LYS A 159 6.88 -10.28 14.73
N SER A 160 5.59 -10.05 14.73
CA SER A 160 4.70 -10.50 15.82
C SER A 160 4.18 -11.92 15.57
N THR A 161 4.55 -12.85 16.46
CA THR A 161 3.91 -14.17 16.60
C THR A 161 2.45 -14.07 17.05
N ILE A 162 2.05 -12.96 17.66
CA ILE A 162 0.67 -12.66 18.10
C ILE A 162 -0.25 -12.56 16.86
N LYS A 163 0.26 -12.03 15.73
CA LYS A 163 -0.47 -11.95 14.45
C LYS A 163 -0.94 -13.35 13.99
N ASP A 164 -0.08 -14.35 14.09
CA ASP A 164 -0.41 -15.72 13.65
C ASP A 164 -1.46 -16.38 14.55
N ILE A 165 -1.39 -16.11 15.85
CA ILE A 165 -2.36 -16.62 16.83
C ILE A 165 -3.72 -15.96 16.64
N LEU A 166 -3.77 -14.64 16.52
CA LEU A 166 -5.03 -13.89 16.40
C LEU A 166 -5.67 -14.02 15.01
N ASN A 167 -4.88 -14.24 13.97
CA ASN A 167 -5.42 -14.58 12.65
C ASN A 167 -6.14 -15.93 12.64
N LYS A 168 -5.64 -16.92 13.39
CA LYS A 168 -6.31 -18.23 13.56
C LYS A 168 -7.70 -18.11 14.20
N ILE A 169 -7.90 -17.12 15.08
CA ILE A 169 -9.20 -16.89 15.76
C ILE A 169 -10.02 -15.75 15.12
N ARG A 170 -9.68 -15.34 13.88
CA ARG A 170 -10.36 -14.26 13.13
C ARG A 170 -10.37 -12.88 13.80
N LEU A 171 -9.48 -12.63 14.75
CA LEU A 171 -9.33 -11.36 15.48
C LEU A 171 -8.16 -10.49 14.98
N GLY A 172 -7.79 -10.64 13.70
CA GLY A 172 -6.65 -9.90 13.12
C GLY A 172 -6.74 -8.38 13.26
N LYS A 173 -7.94 -7.78 13.18
CA LYS A 173 -8.12 -6.33 13.42
C LYS A 173 -7.78 -5.91 14.83
N LEU A 174 -8.05 -6.77 15.84
CA LEU A 174 -7.71 -6.50 17.24
C LEU A 174 -6.19 -6.47 17.45
N THR A 175 -5.43 -7.28 16.69
CA THR A 175 -3.97 -7.26 16.74
C THR A 175 -3.41 -5.88 16.38
N TYR A 176 -3.90 -5.29 15.29
CA TYR A 176 -3.45 -3.97 14.86
C TYR A 176 -3.80 -2.90 15.89
N LEU A 177 -4.99 -2.96 16.50
CA LEU A 177 -5.38 -2.03 17.56
C LEU A 177 -4.45 -2.14 18.78
N VAL A 178 -4.18 -3.37 19.26
CA VAL A 178 -3.28 -3.61 20.38
C VAL A 178 -1.86 -3.11 20.08
N LEU A 179 -1.34 -3.43 18.89
CA LEU A 179 -0.03 -2.96 18.44
C LEU A 179 0.02 -1.44 18.29
N THR A 180 -1.05 -0.81 17.84
CA THR A 180 -1.16 0.66 17.74
C THR A 180 -1.09 1.30 19.13
N VAL A 181 -1.87 0.82 20.08
CA VAL A 181 -1.87 1.33 21.46
C VAL A 181 -0.49 1.12 22.10
N GLN A 182 0.06 -0.09 22.02
CA GLN A 182 1.39 -0.38 22.54
C GLN A 182 2.46 0.50 21.89
N SER A 183 2.41 0.68 20.58
CA SER A 183 3.39 1.49 19.83
C SER A 183 3.27 2.95 20.22
N LEU A 184 2.06 3.50 20.30
CA LEU A 184 1.82 4.89 20.69
C LEU A 184 2.46 5.23 22.05
N PHE A 185 2.31 4.36 23.04
CA PHE A 185 2.87 4.64 24.38
C PHE A 185 4.36 4.35 24.48
N THR A 186 4.90 3.41 23.70
CA THR A 186 6.33 3.04 23.74
C THR A 186 7.20 3.87 22.79
N MET A 187 6.66 4.43 21.71
CA MET A 187 7.44 5.24 20.76
C MET A 187 7.98 6.51 21.38
N GLN A 188 9.04 7.04 20.81
CA GLN A 188 9.51 8.40 21.06
C GLN A 188 9.02 9.29 19.91
N THR A 189 8.47 10.46 20.25
CA THR A 189 8.08 11.47 19.26
C THR A 189 9.30 12.27 18.82
N ALA A 190 9.29 12.84 17.63
CA ALA A 190 10.31 13.74 17.11
C ALA A 190 9.74 15.14 16.89
N ASP A 191 10.57 16.15 16.97
CA ASP A 191 10.25 17.43 16.34
C ASP A 191 10.54 17.31 14.85
N ALA A 192 9.71 17.90 14.01
CA ALA A 192 9.79 17.78 12.57
C ALA A 192 9.72 19.15 11.90
N GLU A 193 10.40 19.27 10.78
CA GLU A 193 10.24 20.34 9.82
C GLU A 193 9.72 19.72 8.51
N ILE A 194 8.57 20.17 8.04
CA ILE A 194 7.85 19.58 6.91
C ILE A 194 7.74 20.61 5.79
N PHE A 195 8.15 20.23 4.60
CA PHE A 195 8.12 21.05 3.39
C PHE A 195 7.16 20.41 2.38
N PHE A 196 6.10 21.11 2.03
CA PHE A 196 5.17 20.72 0.98
C PHE A 196 5.41 21.54 -0.29
N ASP A 197 5.56 20.89 -1.45
CA ASP A 197 5.72 21.52 -2.78
C ASP A 197 6.76 22.67 -2.82
N ARG A 198 7.84 22.55 -2.02
CA ARG A 198 8.92 23.56 -1.86
C ARG A 198 8.50 24.85 -1.14
N GLU A 199 7.40 24.83 -0.40
CA GLU A 199 7.02 25.91 0.48
C GLU A 199 7.99 26.04 1.68
N GLU A 200 7.80 27.11 2.48
CA GLU A 200 8.55 27.27 3.73
C GLU A 200 8.27 26.10 4.69
N GLY A 201 9.31 25.69 5.43
CA GLY A 201 9.22 24.56 6.34
C GLY A 201 8.27 24.81 7.50
N LEU A 202 7.30 23.94 7.67
CA LEU A 202 6.34 23.94 8.76
C LEU A 202 6.94 23.24 9.98
N GLN A 203 7.12 23.96 11.07
CA GLN A 203 7.62 23.38 12.32
C GLN A 203 6.53 22.62 13.07
N LYS A 204 6.73 21.33 13.29
CA LYS A 204 5.84 20.46 14.06
C LYS A 204 6.54 19.91 15.29
N LYS A 205 6.01 20.23 16.47
CA LYS A 205 6.51 19.69 17.74
C LYS A 205 5.86 18.37 18.06
N ARG A 206 6.65 17.43 18.59
CA ARG A 206 6.16 16.10 19.02
C ARG A 206 5.34 15.41 17.95
N MET A 207 5.89 15.29 16.73
CA MET A 207 5.26 14.52 15.66
C MET A 207 5.12 13.06 16.09
N ILE A 208 3.93 12.50 15.88
CA ILE A 208 3.58 11.11 16.18
C ILE A 208 3.66 10.30 14.91
N PHE A 209 3.06 10.80 13.83
CA PHE A 209 3.17 10.22 12.49
C PHE A 209 2.85 11.25 11.40
N THR A 210 3.30 10.94 10.20
CA THR A 210 2.83 11.50 8.94
C THR A 210 2.66 10.35 7.94
N ALA A 211 1.45 10.21 7.38
CA ALA A 211 1.12 9.20 6.38
C ALA A 211 0.78 9.88 5.04
N ALA A 212 1.55 9.55 4.00
CA ALA A 212 1.30 9.95 2.63
C ALA A 212 0.32 8.95 2.00
N MET A 213 -0.90 9.38 1.76
CA MET A 213 -1.99 8.55 1.30
C MET A 213 -2.25 8.76 -0.19
N ASN A 214 -2.26 7.68 -0.96
CA ASN A 214 -2.73 7.64 -2.34
C ASN A 214 -4.22 7.23 -2.41
N PHE A 215 -4.66 6.41 -1.46
CA PHE A 215 -6.07 6.05 -1.25
C PHE A 215 -6.58 6.57 0.09
N LYS A 216 -7.92 6.60 0.24
CA LYS A 216 -8.60 7.13 1.43
C LYS A 216 -8.26 6.43 2.73
N ALA A 217 -7.88 5.14 2.65
CA ALA A 217 -7.72 4.28 3.81
C ALA A 217 -6.57 3.29 3.66
N GLU A 218 -5.98 2.90 4.78
CA GLU A 218 -4.95 1.88 4.91
C GLU A 218 -5.21 0.95 6.11
N GLY A 219 -4.32 -0.03 6.33
CA GLY A 219 -4.33 -0.86 7.54
C GLY A 219 -5.63 -1.64 7.78
N GLY A 220 -6.27 -2.12 6.69
CA GLY A 220 -7.54 -2.83 6.75
C GLY A 220 -8.77 -1.91 6.73
N GLY A 221 -8.60 -0.69 6.23
CA GLY A 221 -9.67 0.27 5.98
C GLY A 221 -9.80 1.40 6.99
N VAL A 222 -8.72 1.78 7.66
CA VAL A 222 -8.68 2.98 8.52
C VAL A 222 -8.59 4.22 7.63
N PRO A 223 -9.58 5.14 7.65
CA PRO A 223 -9.69 6.25 6.71
C PRO A 223 -8.78 7.42 7.13
N MET A 224 -7.46 7.29 6.85
CA MET A 224 -6.45 8.28 7.21
C MET A 224 -6.64 9.61 6.48
N ALA A 225 -6.98 9.57 5.19
CA ALA A 225 -7.25 10.74 4.36
C ALA A 225 -8.55 10.56 3.57
N PRO A 226 -9.72 10.89 4.14
CA PRO A 226 -11.02 10.55 3.54
C PRO A 226 -11.29 11.18 2.16
N ALA A 227 -10.58 12.26 1.82
CA ALA A 227 -10.67 12.94 0.52
C ALA A 227 -9.64 12.47 -0.51
N ALA A 228 -8.65 11.64 -0.12
CA ALA A 228 -7.58 11.20 -1.02
C ALA A 228 -8.11 10.53 -2.30
N SER A 229 -7.42 10.81 -3.42
CA SER A 229 -7.74 10.30 -4.75
C SER A 229 -6.48 9.82 -5.45
N ALA A 230 -6.47 8.58 -5.93
CA ALA A 230 -5.32 7.99 -6.61
C ALA A 230 -5.22 8.40 -8.10
N CYS A 231 -5.82 9.51 -8.51
CA CYS A 231 -5.79 9.99 -9.90
C CYS A 231 -5.92 11.52 -10.00
N ASP A 232 -5.49 12.27 -9.00
CA ASP A 232 -5.49 13.74 -9.01
C ASP A 232 -4.09 14.35 -9.05
N GLY A 233 -3.05 13.50 -9.13
CA GLY A 233 -1.65 13.91 -9.23
C GLY A 233 -1.05 14.38 -7.91
N LYS A 234 -1.65 14.03 -6.77
CA LYS A 234 -1.21 14.42 -5.43
C LYS A 234 -1.27 13.25 -4.45
N LEU A 235 -0.59 13.42 -3.32
CA LEU A 235 -0.71 12.59 -2.14
C LEU A 235 -1.37 13.40 -1.03
N SER A 236 -2.24 12.77 -0.25
CA SER A 236 -2.86 13.40 0.92
C SER A 236 -2.08 13.02 2.18
N PHE A 237 -1.41 14.00 2.79
CA PHE A 237 -0.57 13.81 3.97
C PHE A 237 -1.41 13.97 5.24
N CYS A 238 -1.73 12.85 5.90
CA CYS A 238 -2.37 12.85 7.21
C CYS A 238 -1.31 12.91 8.31
N GLU A 239 -1.40 13.90 9.17
CA GLU A 239 -0.43 14.15 10.24
C GLU A 239 -1.07 14.13 11.62
N ALA A 240 -0.31 13.67 12.62
CA ALA A 240 -0.62 13.87 14.03
C ALA A 240 0.60 14.44 14.76
N ALA A 241 0.50 15.68 15.25
CA ALA A 241 1.59 16.39 15.92
C ALA A 241 1.08 17.37 16.98
N GLY A 242 1.96 17.79 17.90
CA GLY A 242 1.65 18.86 18.89
C GLY A 242 0.74 18.42 20.02
N ILE A 243 0.22 17.21 20.03
CA ILE A 243 -0.69 16.67 21.06
C ILE A 243 -0.01 15.58 21.90
N PRO A 244 -0.38 15.41 23.19
CA PRO A 244 0.15 14.33 24.01
C PRO A 244 -0.40 12.97 23.56
N LYS A 245 0.36 11.89 23.74
CA LYS A 245 0.02 10.52 23.33
C LYS A 245 -1.32 10.03 23.87
N TRP A 246 -1.65 10.33 25.12
CA TRP A 246 -2.93 9.94 25.71
C TRP A 246 -4.12 10.58 24.98
N ARG A 247 -3.98 11.83 24.52
CA ARG A 247 -5.00 12.50 23.72
C ARG A 247 -5.10 11.87 22.33
N THR A 248 -3.96 11.53 21.71
CA THR A 248 -3.96 10.78 20.45
C THR A 248 -4.69 9.44 20.59
N PHE A 249 -4.47 8.74 21.71
CA PHE A 249 -5.22 7.51 22.01
C PHE A 249 -6.73 7.74 22.02
N LEU A 250 -7.20 8.80 22.68
CA LEU A 250 -8.64 9.15 22.72
C LEU A 250 -9.19 9.57 21.34
N CYS A 251 -8.32 9.98 20.41
CA CYS A 251 -8.70 10.33 19.04
C CYS A 251 -8.83 9.12 18.10
N LEU A 252 -8.34 7.93 18.47
CA LEU A 252 -8.40 6.73 17.61
C LEU A 252 -9.83 6.37 17.13
N PRO A 253 -10.90 6.45 17.95
CA PRO A 253 -12.26 6.23 17.48
C PRO A 253 -12.69 7.25 16.41
N PHE A 254 -12.25 8.50 16.53
CA PHE A 254 -12.54 9.55 15.54
C PHE A 254 -11.77 9.32 14.23
N LEU A 255 -10.56 8.81 14.31
CA LEU A 255 -9.79 8.39 13.14
C LEU A 255 -10.54 7.29 12.38
N VAL A 256 -10.99 6.25 13.07
CA VAL A 256 -11.77 5.15 12.47
C VAL A 256 -13.09 5.66 11.86
N ALA A 257 -13.70 6.69 12.47
CA ALA A 257 -14.92 7.31 11.99
C ALA A 257 -14.70 8.39 10.90
N ALA A 258 -13.46 8.60 10.41
CA ALA A 258 -13.08 9.65 9.46
C ALA A 258 -13.40 11.09 9.95
N LYS A 259 -13.42 11.32 11.27
CA LYS A 259 -13.75 12.61 11.90
C LYS A 259 -12.53 13.29 12.56
N HIS A 260 -11.34 12.72 12.39
CA HIS A 260 -10.10 13.23 13.03
C HIS A 260 -9.61 14.54 12.39
N THR A 261 -9.92 14.80 11.13
CA THR A 261 -9.48 16.01 10.41
C THR A 261 -9.94 17.33 11.03
N SER A 262 -10.98 17.29 11.86
CA SER A 262 -11.47 18.45 12.62
C SER A 262 -10.89 18.57 14.03
N ILE A 263 -10.00 17.64 14.42
CA ILE A 263 -9.44 17.59 15.78
C ILE A 263 -8.10 18.31 15.80
N HIS A 264 -7.93 19.25 16.74
CA HIS A 264 -6.65 19.93 16.93
C HIS A 264 -5.50 18.93 17.13
N GLY A 265 -4.42 19.13 16.36
CA GLY A 265 -3.24 18.25 16.33
C GLY A 265 -3.29 17.18 15.22
N PHE A 266 -4.41 17.09 14.48
CA PHE A 266 -4.48 16.36 13.21
C PHE A 266 -4.62 17.36 12.08
N SER A 267 -3.99 17.07 10.95
CA SER A 267 -4.12 17.81 9.69
C SER A 267 -4.05 16.86 8.50
N VAL A 268 -4.70 17.26 7.40
CA VAL A 268 -4.53 16.58 6.10
C VAL A 268 -4.20 17.68 5.08
N THR A 269 -3.07 17.51 4.39
CA THR A 269 -2.56 18.44 3.38
C THR A 269 -2.33 17.69 2.09
N ASP A 270 -2.84 18.21 0.97
CA ASP A 270 -2.59 17.61 -0.35
C ASP A 270 -1.38 18.28 -0.99
N ALA A 271 -0.40 17.49 -1.42
CA ALA A 271 0.80 17.97 -2.08
C ALA A 271 1.35 16.92 -3.06
N LYS A 272 2.12 17.36 -4.04
CA LYS A 272 2.84 16.48 -4.95
C LYS A 272 4.13 15.97 -4.33
N ASP A 273 4.81 16.86 -3.62
CA ASP A 273 6.10 16.61 -2.96
C ASP A 273 6.00 16.92 -1.47
N CYS A 274 6.62 16.09 -0.63
CA CYS A 274 6.77 16.37 0.79
C CYS A 274 8.12 15.88 1.29
N THR A 275 8.90 16.78 1.89
CA THR A 275 10.13 16.44 2.61
C THR A 275 9.92 16.63 4.11
N ILE A 276 10.31 15.65 4.90
CA ILE A 276 10.23 15.69 6.37
C ILE A 276 11.60 15.50 6.96
N ARG A 277 12.07 16.48 7.73
CA ARG A 277 13.29 16.42 8.54
C ARG A 277 12.95 16.28 10.00
N LEU A 278 13.59 15.36 10.67
CA LEU A 278 13.28 14.95 12.04
C LEU A 278 14.46 15.20 12.99
N SER A 279 14.15 15.58 14.23
CA SER A 279 15.13 15.72 15.29
C SER A 279 15.74 14.40 15.76
N ARG A 280 15.17 13.25 15.36
CA ARG A 280 15.63 11.88 15.65
C ARG A 280 15.10 10.90 14.62
N PRO A 281 15.75 9.74 14.44
CA PRO A 281 15.26 8.71 13.52
C PRO A 281 13.88 8.22 13.89
N MET A 282 13.01 8.03 12.87
CA MET A 282 11.71 7.38 12.98
C MET A 282 11.58 6.29 11.90
N VAL A 283 10.71 5.32 12.18
CA VAL A 283 10.43 4.19 11.26
C VAL A 283 9.66 4.68 10.04
N VAL A 284 10.03 4.17 8.87
CA VAL A 284 9.33 4.39 7.59
C VAL A 284 8.75 3.08 7.07
N HIS A 285 7.57 3.16 6.43
CA HIS A 285 6.97 2.06 5.67
C HIS A 285 6.47 2.52 4.30
N ALA A 286 6.26 1.55 3.39
CA ALA A 286 5.55 1.70 2.12
C ALA A 286 4.62 0.50 1.93
N ASP A 287 3.31 0.73 1.76
CA ASP A 287 2.26 -0.30 1.68
C ASP A 287 2.35 -1.35 2.80
N GLY A 288 2.72 -0.93 4.02
CA GLY A 288 2.89 -1.80 5.17
C GLY A 288 4.23 -2.54 5.27
N GLU A 289 5.12 -2.39 4.29
CA GLU A 289 6.45 -2.97 4.29
C GLU A 289 7.47 -2.04 4.99
N TYR A 290 8.25 -2.59 5.91
CA TYR A 290 9.28 -1.82 6.63
C TYR A 290 10.40 -1.37 5.68
N CYS A 291 10.69 -0.07 5.68
CA CYS A 291 11.68 0.57 4.82
C CYS A 291 12.95 1.06 5.55
N GLY A 292 12.95 1.08 6.89
CA GLY A 292 14.11 1.56 7.64
C GLY A 292 13.73 2.57 8.72
N GLU A 293 14.76 3.20 9.31
CA GLU A 293 14.64 4.31 10.27
C GLU A 293 15.53 5.45 9.78
N VAL A 294 14.95 6.63 9.60
CA VAL A 294 15.65 7.79 9.04
C VAL A 294 15.33 9.09 9.78
N THR A 295 16.18 10.08 9.62
CA THR A 295 15.97 11.46 10.09
C THR A 295 15.47 12.37 8.98
N GLU A 296 15.54 11.94 7.73
CA GLU A 296 14.96 12.65 6.57
C GLU A 296 14.28 11.67 5.64
N VAL A 297 13.09 12.02 5.17
CA VAL A 297 12.33 11.25 4.19
C VAL A 297 11.69 12.19 3.18
N HIS A 298 11.66 11.76 1.92
CA HIS A 298 10.99 12.50 0.84
C HIS A 298 9.93 11.62 0.20
N PHE A 299 8.73 12.16 0.04
CA PHE A 299 7.60 11.56 -0.65
C PHE A 299 7.33 12.34 -1.94
N HIS A 300 7.08 11.62 -3.02
CA HIS A 300 6.79 12.20 -4.33
C HIS A 300 5.60 11.47 -4.98
N CYS A 301 4.67 12.20 -5.55
CA CYS A 301 3.59 11.67 -6.38
C CYS A 301 4.05 11.51 -7.82
N LEU A 302 3.80 10.34 -8.40
CA LEU A 302 4.02 10.01 -9.81
C LEU A 302 2.65 9.93 -10.52
N PRO A 303 2.17 11.04 -11.11
CA PRO A 303 0.82 11.10 -11.68
C PRO A 303 0.61 10.11 -12.83
N GLY A 304 -0.51 9.39 -12.79
CA GLY A 304 -0.93 8.48 -13.86
C GLY A 304 0.05 7.34 -14.17
N LYS A 305 0.96 7.04 -13.25
CA LYS A 305 2.12 6.16 -13.49
C LYS A 305 1.74 4.72 -13.80
N LEU A 306 0.65 4.20 -13.21
CA LEU A 306 0.25 2.80 -13.33
C LEU A 306 -1.06 2.64 -14.09
N ARG A 307 -1.06 1.94 -15.22
CA ARG A 307 -2.28 1.52 -15.90
C ARG A 307 -2.87 0.30 -15.21
N VAL A 308 -4.14 0.37 -14.80
CA VAL A 308 -4.80 -0.65 -13.98
C VAL A 308 -5.95 -1.31 -14.72
N LEU A 309 -5.94 -2.64 -14.76
CA LEU A 309 -7.01 -3.50 -15.30
C LEU A 309 -8.20 -3.52 -14.32
N LYS A 310 -9.07 -2.50 -14.47
CA LYS A 310 -10.21 -2.29 -13.56
C LYS A 310 -11.49 -1.98 -14.34
#